data_5ea1ded4196395162f0a6d33d5209755
#
_entry.id   5ea1ded4196395162f0a6d33d5209755
#
_cell.length_a   1.000
_cell.length_b   1.000
_cell.length_c   1.000
_cell.angle_alpha   90.00
_cell.angle_beta   90.00
_cell.angle_gamma   90.00
#
_symmetry.space_group_name_H-M   'P 1'
#
loop_
_entity.id
_entity.type
_entity.pdbx_description
1 polymer ?
#
loop_
_entity_poly.entity_id
_entity_poly.type
_entity_poly.pdbx_seq_one_letter_code
_entity_poly.pdbx_strand_id
1 'polypeptide(L)'
;MGELIATAIRCDLTRCFSLQLTSPASTHIFSNLNVPDGMHKTCHDGHWERVREITRYQMEAFAAFLDAFQAPDETGIPLIQKGLIYGTSEYGEGWKHSVKELPVILAGQAGGRLRPQVHVRAPQGNLSIAQLSALRALGLPDQSFGWNGAETNDTFGALFV
;
A
#
# COMPACT_ATOMS: atom_id res chain seq x y z
N MET A 1 7.59 -14.69 -0.92
CA MET A 1 6.25 -14.46 -0.33
C MET A 1 5.25 -13.99 -1.40
N GLY A 2 5.58 -13.01 -2.25
CA GLY A 2 4.70 -12.54 -3.31
C GLY A 2 4.16 -13.65 -4.20
N GLU A 3 5.04 -14.51 -4.72
CA GLU A 3 4.66 -15.66 -5.55
C GLU A 3 3.71 -16.64 -4.83
N LEU A 4 3.93 -16.87 -3.53
CA LEU A 4 3.06 -17.75 -2.73
C LEU A 4 1.64 -17.17 -2.63
N ILE A 5 1.52 -15.87 -2.32
CA ILE A 5 0.24 -15.17 -2.22
C ILE A 5 -0.45 -15.14 -3.60
N ALA A 6 0.28 -14.77 -4.65
CA ALA A 6 -0.26 -14.75 -6.01
C ALA A 6 -0.74 -16.13 -6.46
N THR A 7 -0.02 -17.18 -6.10
CA THR A 7 -0.45 -18.57 -6.39
C THR A 7 -1.71 -18.94 -5.61
N ALA A 8 -1.80 -18.60 -4.33
CA ALA A 8 -2.99 -18.86 -3.53
C ALA A 8 -4.24 -18.17 -4.10
N ILE A 9 -4.08 -16.94 -4.61
CA ILE A 9 -5.18 -16.22 -5.28
C ILE A 9 -5.53 -16.87 -6.63
N ARG A 10 -4.54 -17.24 -7.45
CA ARG A 10 -4.79 -17.94 -8.73
C ARG A 10 -5.54 -19.26 -8.54
N CYS A 11 -5.23 -19.98 -7.47
CA CYS A 11 -5.90 -21.23 -7.12
C CYS A 11 -7.23 -21.06 -6.36
N ASP A 12 -7.74 -19.83 -6.24
CA ASP A 12 -8.96 -19.48 -5.48
C ASP A 12 -8.96 -19.97 -4.02
N LEU A 13 -7.77 -20.14 -3.42
CA LEU A 13 -7.61 -20.50 -2.01
C LEU A 13 -7.90 -19.33 -1.08
N THR A 14 -7.72 -18.11 -1.57
CA THR A 14 -8.07 -16.87 -0.90
C THR A 14 -8.33 -15.76 -1.92
N ARG A 15 -9.14 -14.77 -1.55
CA ARG A 15 -9.37 -13.54 -2.33
C ARG A 15 -8.85 -12.29 -1.62
N CYS A 16 -8.41 -12.45 -0.38
CA CYS A 16 -7.89 -11.35 0.42
C CYS A 16 -6.58 -11.79 1.08
N PHE A 17 -5.67 -10.84 1.23
CA PHE A 17 -4.43 -11.05 1.98
C PHE A 17 -4.04 -9.78 2.73
N SER A 18 -3.17 -9.93 3.71
CA SER A 18 -2.47 -8.85 4.38
C SER A 18 -1.01 -9.24 4.51
N LEU A 19 -0.11 -8.31 4.21
CA LEU A 19 1.33 -8.50 4.34
C LEU A 19 1.94 -7.25 4.96
N GLN A 20 2.67 -7.42 6.04
CA GLN A 20 3.47 -6.38 6.65
C GLN A 20 4.93 -6.58 6.24
N LEU A 21 5.52 -5.60 5.53
CA LEU A 21 6.92 -5.65 5.13
C LEU A 21 7.86 -5.43 6.33
N THR A 22 7.48 -4.52 7.21
CA THR A 22 8.20 -4.23 8.45
C THR A 22 7.26 -3.59 9.46
N SER A 23 7.53 -3.78 10.75
CA SER A 23 6.78 -3.14 11.83
C SER A 23 7.27 -1.71 12.05
N PRO A 24 6.41 -0.75 12.48
CA PRO A 24 6.81 0.62 12.78
C PRO A 24 7.86 0.71 13.90
N ALA A 25 7.83 -0.20 14.86
CA ALA A 25 8.80 -0.29 15.95
C ALA A 25 9.88 -1.36 15.70
N SER A 26 10.10 -1.75 14.44
CA SER A 26 11.04 -2.80 14.10
C SER A 26 12.48 -2.42 14.47
N THR A 27 13.16 -3.36 15.12
CA THR A 27 14.60 -3.31 15.38
C THR A 27 15.40 -4.01 14.28
N HIS A 28 14.76 -4.41 13.18
CA HIS A 28 15.44 -5.08 12.07
C HIS A 28 16.55 -4.22 11.49
N ILE A 29 17.75 -4.79 11.43
CA ILE A 29 18.95 -4.13 10.89
C ILE A 29 19.07 -4.47 9.41
N PHE A 30 19.14 -3.45 8.57
CA PHE A 30 19.34 -3.58 7.13
C PHE A 30 20.85 -3.69 6.82
N SER A 31 21.46 -4.81 7.19
CA SER A 31 22.92 -5.04 7.06
C SER A 31 23.42 -4.92 5.62
N ASN A 32 22.58 -5.27 4.64
CA ASN A 32 22.85 -5.11 3.22
C ASN A 32 22.95 -3.63 2.77
N LEU A 33 22.46 -2.69 3.58
CA LEU A 33 22.54 -1.25 3.33
C LEU A 33 23.62 -0.57 4.20
N ASN A 34 24.38 -1.33 4.98
CA ASN A 34 25.33 -0.80 5.97
C ASN A 34 24.68 0.16 6.98
N VAL A 35 23.42 -0.06 7.31
CA VAL A 35 22.70 0.72 8.33
C VAL A 35 22.77 -0.06 9.65
N PRO A 36 23.41 0.50 10.69
CA PRO A 36 23.69 -0.23 11.93
C PRO A 36 22.47 -0.36 12.86
N ASP A 37 21.44 0.44 12.64
CA ASP A 37 20.24 0.50 13.46
C ASP A 37 18.97 0.20 12.64
N GLY A 38 17.91 -0.22 13.32
CA GLY A 38 16.59 -0.38 12.69
C GLY A 38 15.99 0.96 12.27
N MET A 39 15.01 0.91 11.34
CA MET A 39 14.36 2.09 10.75
C MET A 39 13.84 3.06 11.82
N HIS A 40 13.18 2.57 12.85
CA HIS A 40 12.60 3.37 13.93
C HIS A 40 13.64 4.24 14.61
N LYS A 41 14.73 3.63 15.10
CA LYS A 41 15.83 4.36 15.74
C LYS A 41 16.51 5.32 14.76
N THR A 42 16.75 4.89 13.53
CA THR A 42 17.36 5.72 12.48
C THR A 42 16.54 6.98 12.20
N CYS A 43 15.20 6.89 12.23
CA CYS A 43 14.30 8.05 12.13
C CYS A 43 14.47 9.01 13.32
N HIS A 44 14.47 8.49 14.56
CA HIS A 44 14.58 9.32 15.76
C HIS A 44 15.94 9.98 15.92
N ASP A 45 16.99 9.34 15.43
CA ASP A 45 18.36 9.91 15.43
C ASP A 45 18.55 10.95 14.30
N GLY A 46 17.57 11.14 13.43
CA GLY A 46 17.61 12.14 12.34
C GLY A 46 18.59 11.78 11.21
N HIS A 47 18.90 10.51 11.02
CA HIS A 47 19.80 10.05 9.96
C HIS A 47 19.07 9.93 8.61
N TRP A 48 18.63 11.05 8.04
CA TRP A 48 17.72 11.12 6.89
C TRP A 48 18.22 10.39 5.64
N GLU A 49 19.51 10.40 5.38
CA GLU A 49 20.11 9.66 4.26
C GLU A 49 19.88 8.13 4.42
N ARG A 50 20.08 7.60 5.63
CA ARG A 50 19.82 6.21 5.93
C ARG A 50 18.33 5.87 5.89
N VAL A 51 17.48 6.76 6.40
CA VAL A 51 16.03 6.63 6.30
C VAL A 51 15.61 6.52 4.84
N ARG A 52 16.16 7.39 3.97
CA ARG A 52 15.91 7.36 2.53
C ARG A 52 16.33 6.03 1.90
N GLU A 53 17.51 5.52 2.23
CA GLU A 53 18.01 4.24 1.70
C GLU A 53 17.13 3.06 2.15
N ILE A 54 16.73 3.01 3.42
CA ILE A 54 15.81 1.98 3.91
C ILE A 54 14.45 2.08 3.20
N THR A 55 13.89 3.30 3.08
CA THR A 55 12.61 3.50 2.40
C THR A 55 12.68 3.08 0.93
N ARG A 56 13.77 3.41 0.24
CA ARG A 56 14.00 2.97 -1.14
C ARG A 56 14.01 1.44 -1.23
N TYR A 57 14.76 0.79 -0.36
CA TYR A 57 14.83 -0.68 -0.31
C TYR A 57 13.47 -1.32 -0.04
N GLN A 58 12.66 -0.74 0.86
CA GLN A 58 11.30 -1.20 1.12
C GLN A 58 10.41 -1.03 -0.12
N MET A 59 10.56 0.07 -0.87
CA MET A 59 9.82 0.29 -2.11
C MET A 59 10.26 -0.66 -3.24
N GLU A 60 11.55 -1.00 -3.32
CA GLU A 60 12.05 -2.03 -4.23
C GLU A 60 11.47 -3.41 -3.88
N ALA A 61 11.40 -3.74 -2.59
CA ALA A 61 10.76 -4.98 -2.13
C ALA A 61 9.25 -4.99 -2.44
N PHE A 62 8.57 -3.85 -2.31
CA PHE A 62 7.17 -3.72 -2.69
C PHE A 62 6.98 -3.85 -4.22
N ALA A 63 7.86 -3.28 -5.03
CA ALA A 63 7.83 -3.44 -6.47
C ALA A 63 8.02 -4.92 -6.87
N ALA A 64 9.03 -5.59 -6.30
CA ALA A 64 9.23 -7.04 -6.52
C ALA A 64 8.04 -7.88 -6.04
N PHE A 65 7.34 -7.44 -5.00
CA PHE A 65 6.09 -8.08 -4.57
C PHE A 65 4.99 -7.91 -5.64
N LEU A 66 4.83 -6.72 -6.22
CA LEU A 66 3.86 -6.46 -7.29
C LEU A 66 4.15 -7.27 -8.56
N ASP A 67 5.41 -7.54 -8.87
CA ASP A 67 5.81 -8.32 -10.04
C ASP A 67 5.21 -9.72 -10.01
N ALA A 68 5.04 -10.34 -8.84
CA ALA A 68 4.40 -11.64 -8.70
C ALA A 68 2.93 -11.66 -9.19
N PHE A 69 2.28 -10.50 -9.23
CA PHE A 69 0.89 -10.36 -9.68
C PHE A 69 0.76 -10.00 -11.17
N GLN A 70 1.89 -9.82 -11.87
CA GLN A 70 1.90 -9.61 -13.33
C GLN A 70 1.67 -10.89 -14.11
N ALA A 71 1.92 -12.05 -13.50
CA ALA A 71 1.66 -13.33 -14.16
C ALA A 71 0.15 -13.51 -14.40
N PRO A 72 -0.26 -13.92 -15.61
CA PRO A 72 -1.66 -14.15 -15.92
C PRO A 72 -2.20 -15.37 -15.16
N ASP A 73 -3.51 -15.37 -14.95
CA ASP A 73 -4.25 -16.53 -14.50
C ASP A 73 -4.67 -17.42 -15.69
N GLU A 74 -5.54 -18.38 -15.44
CA GLU A 74 -6.09 -19.30 -16.46
C GLU A 74 -6.88 -18.61 -17.59
N THR A 75 -7.36 -17.38 -17.36
CA THR A 75 -8.06 -16.56 -18.36
C THR A 75 -7.11 -15.71 -19.22
N GLY A 76 -5.80 -15.79 -18.98
CA GLY A 76 -4.79 -15.01 -19.67
C GLY A 76 -4.67 -13.55 -19.18
N ILE A 77 -5.38 -13.16 -18.11
CA ILE A 77 -5.36 -11.80 -17.57
C ILE A 77 -4.48 -11.74 -16.33
N PRO A 78 -3.52 -10.81 -16.23
CA PRO A 78 -2.72 -10.61 -15.03
C PRO A 78 -3.57 -10.34 -13.79
N LEU A 79 -3.21 -10.95 -12.65
CA LEU A 79 -3.93 -10.76 -11.40
C LEU A 79 -4.02 -9.29 -11.00
N ILE A 80 -2.96 -8.51 -11.26
CA ILE A 80 -2.90 -7.08 -10.94
C ILE A 80 -3.98 -6.27 -11.67
N GLN A 81 -4.45 -6.72 -12.84
CA GLN A 81 -5.53 -6.06 -13.56
C GLN A 81 -6.91 -6.37 -12.97
N LYS A 82 -7.08 -7.56 -12.40
CA LYS A 82 -8.35 -7.99 -11.79
C LYS A 82 -8.53 -7.47 -10.38
N GLY A 83 -7.43 -7.43 -9.62
CA GLY A 83 -7.40 -7.09 -8.20
C GLY A 83 -6.96 -5.66 -7.91
N LEU A 84 -6.75 -5.43 -6.63
CA LEU A 84 -6.24 -4.19 -6.08
C LEU A 84 -5.34 -4.50 -4.89
N ILE A 85 -4.15 -3.92 -4.88
CA ILE A 85 -3.23 -3.96 -3.75
C ILE A 85 -3.18 -2.55 -3.16
N TYR A 86 -3.54 -2.45 -1.89
CA TYR A 86 -3.49 -1.21 -1.11
C TYR A 86 -2.22 -1.22 -0.25
N GLY A 87 -1.27 -0.35 -0.57
CA GLY A 87 -0.04 -0.16 0.19
C GLY A 87 -0.08 1.16 0.94
N THR A 88 0.37 1.16 2.20
CA THR A 88 0.46 2.37 3.02
C THR A 88 1.54 2.23 4.09
N SER A 89 1.82 3.32 4.78
CA SER A 89 2.66 3.39 5.97
C SER A 89 1.82 3.84 7.17
N GLU A 90 2.27 3.57 8.40
CA GLU A 90 1.62 4.07 9.60
C GLU A 90 1.86 5.57 9.82
N TYR A 91 2.95 6.09 9.28
CA TYR A 91 3.32 7.52 9.43
C TYR A 91 3.69 8.12 8.09
N GLY A 92 3.31 9.38 7.90
CA GLY A 92 3.84 10.23 6.82
C GLY A 92 5.25 10.72 7.17
N GLU A 93 5.51 10.98 8.47
CA GLU A 93 6.81 11.36 8.98
C GLU A 93 7.13 10.56 10.25
N GLY A 94 8.06 9.60 10.15
CA GLY A 94 8.41 8.68 11.24
C GLY A 94 9.03 9.36 12.46
N TRP A 95 9.81 10.42 12.25
CA TRP A 95 10.45 11.20 13.33
C TRP A 95 9.45 11.73 14.37
N LYS A 96 8.32 12.27 13.94
CA LYS A 96 7.27 12.85 14.78
C LYS A 96 6.08 11.95 15.02
N HIS A 97 6.12 10.72 14.47
CA HIS A 97 4.94 9.86 14.40
C HIS A 97 3.71 10.58 13.80
N SER A 98 3.96 11.41 12.80
CA SER A 98 2.92 12.21 12.17
C SER A 98 2.07 11.36 11.22
N VAL A 99 0.76 11.44 11.38
CA VAL A 99 -0.22 10.83 10.46
C VAL A 99 -0.64 11.77 9.33
N LYS A 100 0.00 12.94 9.23
CA LYS A 100 -0.21 13.87 8.12
C LYS A 100 0.55 13.39 6.88
N GLU A 101 -0.02 13.68 5.71
CA GLU A 101 0.59 13.33 4.41
C GLU A 101 0.93 11.83 4.31
N LEU A 102 0.04 10.97 4.81
CA LEU A 102 0.21 9.53 4.70
C LEU A 102 0.28 9.10 3.24
N PRO A 103 1.33 8.35 2.83
CA PRO A 103 1.41 7.82 1.49
C PRO A 103 0.43 6.65 1.33
N VAL A 104 -0.31 6.65 0.22
CA VAL A 104 -1.17 5.53 -0.18
C VAL A 104 -0.85 5.17 -1.62
N ILE A 105 -0.66 3.89 -1.88
CA ILE A 105 -0.48 3.33 -3.22
C ILE A 105 -1.64 2.38 -3.49
N LEU A 106 -2.38 2.64 -4.57
CA LEU A 106 -3.35 1.72 -5.12
C LEU A 106 -2.75 1.10 -6.38
N ALA A 107 -2.28 -0.14 -6.28
CA ALA A 107 -1.70 -0.87 -7.40
C ALA A 107 -2.69 -1.90 -7.92
N GLY A 108 -3.04 -1.79 -9.19
CA GLY A 108 -4.02 -2.63 -9.86
C GLY A 108 -5.13 -1.81 -10.51
N GLN A 109 -5.97 -2.51 -11.27
CA GLN A 109 -7.03 -1.87 -12.06
C GLN A 109 -8.43 -2.20 -11.54
N ALA A 110 -8.55 -3.07 -10.53
CA ALA A 110 -9.84 -3.51 -9.98
C ALA A 110 -10.84 -3.91 -11.10
N GLY A 111 -10.38 -4.71 -12.07
CA GLY A 111 -11.18 -5.10 -13.23
C GLY A 111 -11.47 -3.97 -14.21
N GLY A 112 -10.59 -2.98 -14.33
CA GLY A 112 -10.72 -1.84 -15.25
C GLY A 112 -11.50 -0.65 -14.68
N ARG A 113 -11.84 -0.66 -13.39
CA ARG A 113 -12.58 0.44 -12.76
C ARG A 113 -11.70 1.57 -12.28
N LEU A 114 -10.39 1.31 -12.11
CA LEU A 114 -9.43 2.33 -11.72
C LEU A 114 -8.62 2.82 -12.91
N ARG A 115 -8.49 4.12 -12.98
CA ARG A 115 -7.65 4.83 -13.93
C ARG A 115 -6.18 4.70 -13.52
N PRO A 116 -5.26 4.28 -14.41
CA PRO A 116 -3.83 4.22 -14.10
C PRO A 116 -3.18 5.61 -14.07
N GLN A 117 -2.02 5.70 -13.41
CA GLN A 117 -1.15 6.87 -13.40
C GLN A 117 -1.81 8.14 -12.86
N VAL A 118 -2.69 8.01 -11.89
CA VAL A 118 -3.32 9.15 -11.21
C VAL A 118 -2.58 9.42 -9.90
N HIS A 119 -2.25 10.67 -9.65
CA HIS A 119 -1.74 11.15 -8.37
C HIS A 119 -2.74 12.15 -7.77
N VAL A 120 -3.16 11.89 -6.54
CA VAL A 120 -4.07 12.76 -5.77
C VAL A 120 -3.36 13.21 -4.50
N ARG A 121 -3.34 14.51 -4.23
CA ARG A 121 -2.96 15.06 -2.94
C ARG A 121 -4.18 15.70 -2.29
N ALA A 122 -4.52 15.26 -1.09
CA ALA A 122 -5.71 15.69 -0.37
C ALA A 122 -5.35 16.15 1.07
N PRO A 123 -4.77 17.35 1.24
CA PRO A 123 -4.25 17.80 2.53
C PRO A 123 -5.34 17.96 3.61
N GLN A 124 -6.61 18.05 3.21
CA GLN A 124 -7.76 18.10 4.11
C GLN A 124 -8.56 16.78 4.14
N GLY A 125 -8.11 15.77 3.38
CA GLY A 125 -8.72 14.46 3.37
C GLY A 125 -8.28 13.60 4.55
N ASN A 126 -9.01 12.51 4.78
CA ASN A 126 -8.59 11.46 5.71
C ASN A 126 -8.34 10.15 4.96
N LEU A 127 -7.70 9.20 5.63
CA LEU A 127 -7.35 7.91 5.03
C LEU A 127 -8.57 7.10 4.61
N SER A 128 -9.72 7.29 5.29
CA SER A 128 -10.96 6.58 5.00
C SER A 128 -11.48 6.86 3.59
N ILE A 129 -11.19 8.05 3.02
CA ILE A 129 -11.54 8.37 1.62
C ILE A 129 -10.80 7.44 0.65
N ALA A 130 -9.51 7.19 0.87
CA ALA A 130 -8.74 6.26 0.05
C ALA A 130 -9.23 4.81 0.21
N GLN A 131 -9.56 4.41 1.43
CA GLN A 131 -10.07 3.09 1.75
C GLN A 131 -11.45 2.85 1.14
N LEU A 132 -12.37 3.82 1.26
CA LEU A 132 -13.68 3.74 0.61
C LEU A 132 -13.54 3.73 -0.92
N SER A 133 -12.62 4.51 -1.47
CA SER A 133 -12.33 4.47 -2.92
C SER A 133 -11.87 3.08 -3.37
N ALA A 134 -11.02 2.42 -2.60
CA ALA A 134 -10.56 1.05 -2.88
C ALA A 134 -11.73 0.04 -2.84
N LEU A 135 -12.58 0.10 -1.81
CA LEU A 135 -13.76 -0.77 -1.69
C LEU A 135 -14.72 -0.58 -2.87
N ARG A 136 -15.02 0.68 -3.23
CA ARG A 136 -15.86 1.00 -4.38
C ARG A 136 -15.28 0.53 -5.70
N ALA A 137 -13.97 0.66 -5.88
CA ALA A 137 -13.28 0.14 -7.07
C ALA A 137 -13.42 -1.37 -7.19
N LEU A 138 -13.38 -2.10 -6.08
CA LEU A 138 -13.62 -3.54 -6.05
C LEU A 138 -15.10 -3.92 -6.25
N GLY A 139 -16.00 -2.95 -6.33
CA GLY A 139 -17.44 -3.16 -6.55
C GLY A 139 -18.22 -3.51 -5.29
N LEU A 140 -17.65 -3.25 -4.12
CA LEU A 140 -18.35 -3.43 -2.85
C LEU A 140 -19.40 -2.32 -2.65
N PRO A 141 -20.57 -2.63 -2.05
CA PRO A 141 -21.70 -1.70 -1.97
C PRO A 141 -21.61 -0.70 -0.82
N ASP A 142 -20.49 -0.66 -0.11
CA ASP A 142 -20.31 0.19 1.06
C ASP A 142 -20.56 1.66 0.74
N GLN A 143 -21.46 2.31 1.48
CA GLN A 143 -21.81 3.72 1.28
C GLN A 143 -20.88 4.66 2.05
N SER A 144 -20.27 4.16 3.13
CA SER A 144 -19.36 4.92 4.00
C SER A 144 -18.25 4.03 4.52
N PHE A 145 -17.18 4.65 4.99
CA PHE A 145 -16.08 3.99 5.66
C PHE A 145 -15.50 4.88 6.75
N GLY A 146 -14.90 4.27 7.77
CA GLY A 146 -14.28 4.99 8.86
C GLY A 146 -15.04 4.85 10.17
N TRP A 147 -14.41 5.36 11.23
CA TRP A 147 -14.92 5.28 12.59
C TRP A 147 -14.37 6.44 13.43
N ASN A 148 -15.09 6.79 14.50
CA ASN A 148 -14.64 7.73 15.54
C ASN A 148 -14.21 9.12 15.00
N GLY A 149 -15.03 9.71 14.12
CA GLY A 149 -14.78 11.03 13.54
C GLY A 149 -13.93 10.99 12.25
N ALA A 150 -13.59 9.80 11.76
CA ALA A 150 -12.93 9.60 10.46
C ALA A 150 -13.89 9.03 9.42
N GLU A 151 -15.19 9.02 9.70
CA GLU A 151 -16.21 8.53 8.78
C GLU A 151 -16.30 9.42 7.53
N THR A 152 -16.47 8.78 6.40
CA THR A 152 -16.68 9.47 5.12
C THR A 152 -17.61 8.68 4.22
N ASN A 153 -18.34 9.38 3.35
CA ASN A 153 -19.04 8.85 2.19
C ASN A 153 -18.40 9.35 0.89
N ASP A 154 -17.32 10.11 0.97
CA ASP A 154 -16.59 10.64 -0.16
C ASP A 154 -15.59 9.61 -0.71
N THR A 155 -15.30 9.74 -2.00
CA THR A 155 -14.26 9.00 -2.70
C THR A 155 -13.41 9.95 -3.54
N PHE A 156 -12.21 9.50 -3.90
CA PHE A 156 -11.39 10.23 -4.87
C PHE A 156 -11.90 9.97 -6.29
N GLY A 157 -12.87 10.77 -6.75
CA GLY A 157 -13.49 10.62 -8.07
C GLY A 157 -12.51 10.56 -9.24
N ALA A 158 -11.36 11.23 -9.14
CA ALA A 158 -10.32 11.19 -10.17
C ALA A 158 -9.70 9.79 -10.39
N LEU A 159 -9.84 8.87 -9.43
CA LEU A 159 -9.31 7.51 -9.53
C LEU A 159 -10.15 6.61 -10.45
N PHE A 160 -11.41 6.95 -10.71
CA PHE A 160 -12.30 6.08 -11.45
C PHE A 160 -12.32 6.39 -12.96
N VAL A 161 -12.56 5.35 -13.76
CA VAL A 161 -12.75 5.47 -15.23
C VAL A 161 -14.12 5.99 -15.55
#